data_e8b6452904a9c0c5d6cf948b6d19df6d
#
_entry.id   e8b6452904a9c0c5d6cf948b6d19df6d
#
_cell.length_a   1.000
_cell.length_b   1.000
_cell.length_c   1.000
_cell.angle_alpha   90.00
_cell.angle_beta   90.00
_cell.angle_gamma   90.00
#
_symmetry.space_group_name_H-M   'P 1'
#
loop_
_entity.id
_entity.type
_entity.pdbx_description
1 polymer ?
#
loop_
_entity_poly.entity_id
_entity_poly.type
_entity_poly.pdbx_seq_one_letter_code
_entity_poly.pdbx_strand_id
1 'polypeptide(L)'
;MSKLDFYPMMSPREIIEAGAFGGCYFGLEIEEYTNYDYQELFDYHFDGLDTSLYLGEKYSPKMNAFKTRSGMPYEYWVEQGWMHQRDPYGWFEWWCKYDMGLRGNDDDRQISRWQNFAGVKGRWRHNIYKKIYESNEDWTIGKRVQQSLLHWGYATNEEDYALWKMMSRRQGGVISS
;
A
#
# COMPACT_ATOMS: atom_id res chain seq x y z
N MET A 1 11.86 -14.31 -19.33
CA MET A 1 11.65 -13.27 -18.31
C MET A 1 10.81 -13.86 -17.19
N SER A 2 11.35 -13.98 -16.00
CA SER A 2 10.56 -14.36 -14.84
C SER A 2 9.48 -13.30 -14.66
N LYS A 3 8.20 -13.69 -14.70
CA LYS A 3 7.14 -12.83 -14.20
C LYS A 3 7.57 -12.41 -12.80
N LEU A 4 7.74 -11.12 -12.61
CA LEU A 4 8.01 -10.57 -11.29
C LEU A 4 6.88 -11.05 -10.38
N ASP A 5 7.23 -11.71 -9.27
CA ASP A 5 6.25 -12.20 -8.30
C ASP A 5 5.49 -11.01 -7.72
N PHE A 6 4.22 -10.89 -8.07
CA PHE A 6 3.34 -9.82 -7.64
C PHE A 6 2.03 -10.42 -7.13
N TYR A 7 1.95 -10.51 -5.81
CA TYR A 7 0.80 -11.07 -5.10
C TYR A 7 0.46 -10.21 -3.90
N PRO A 8 -0.21 -9.06 -4.11
CA PRO A 8 -0.74 -8.26 -2.99
C PRO A 8 -1.69 -9.13 -2.15
N MET A 9 -1.54 -9.03 -0.84
CA MET A 9 -2.38 -9.77 0.10
C MET A 9 -3.84 -9.30 0.06
N MET A 10 -4.06 -8.02 -0.27
CA MET A 10 -5.35 -7.37 -0.21
C MET A 10 -5.77 -6.86 -1.58
N SER A 11 -7.03 -7.10 -1.92
CA SER A 11 -7.66 -6.46 -3.09
C SER A 11 -7.82 -4.95 -2.88
N PRO A 12 -8.06 -4.18 -3.95
CA PRO A 12 -8.35 -2.75 -3.82
C PRO A 12 -9.50 -2.46 -2.84
N ARG A 13 -10.56 -3.24 -2.88
CA ARG A 13 -11.70 -3.12 -1.95
C ARG A 13 -11.27 -3.31 -0.50
N GLU A 14 -10.53 -4.38 -0.21
CA GLU A 14 -10.06 -4.69 1.14
C GLU A 14 -9.12 -3.61 1.69
N ILE A 15 -8.30 -2.99 0.84
CA ILE A 15 -7.43 -1.87 1.24
C ILE A 15 -8.27 -0.67 1.70
N ILE A 16 -9.31 -0.31 0.97
CA ILE A 16 -10.21 0.80 1.32
C ILE A 16 -11.00 0.46 2.59
N GLU A 17 -11.57 -0.73 2.69
CA GLU A 17 -12.31 -1.19 3.88
C GLU A 17 -11.44 -1.21 5.14
N ALA A 18 -10.17 -1.56 5.00
CA ALA A 18 -9.21 -1.54 6.12
C ALA A 18 -8.90 -0.13 6.64
N GLY A 19 -9.16 0.91 5.87
CA GLY A 19 -8.83 2.28 6.24
C GLY A 19 -7.37 2.65 5.95
N ALA A 20 -6.98 2.59 4.69
CA ALA A 20 -5.59 2.86 4.29
C ALA A 20 -5.29 4.35 4.09
N PHE A 21 -6.21 5.15 3.58
CA PHE A 21 -5.93 6.46 3.00
C PHE A 21 -6.66 7.64 3.64
N GLY A 22 -7.02 7.53 4.91
CA GLY A 22 -7.68 8.64 5.62
C GLY A 22 -9.05 9.04 5.07
N GLY A 23 -9.68 8.17 4.28
CA GLY A 23 -11.01 8.38 3.70
C GLY A 23 -11.05 9.22 2.44
N CYS A 24 -9.92 9.63 1.85
CA CYS A 24 -9.93 10.66 0.80
C CYS A 24 -9.08 10.35 -0.44
N TYR A 25 -8.69 9.11 -0.70
CA TYR A 25 -7.73 8.82 -1.77
C TYR A 25 -8.13 9.40 -3.13
N PHE A 26 -9.35 9.18 -3.58
CA PHE A 26 -9.88 9.70 -4.84
C PHE A 26 -10.68 11.01 -4.68
N GLY A 27 -10.86 11.48 -3.45
CA GLY A 27 -11.57 12.73 -3.15
C GLY A 27 -10.69 13.97 -3.19
N LEU A 28 -9.35 13.81 -3.26
CA LEU A 28 -8.42 14.92 -3.38
C LEU A 28 -8.50 15.53 -4.79
N GLU A 29 -8.58 16.86 -4.85
CA GLU A 29 -8.43 17.57 -6.13
C GLU A 29 -6.98 17.45 -6.60
N ILE A 30 -6.79 17.02 -7.85
CA ILE A 30 -5.50 16.97 -8.52
C ILE A 30 -5.54 17.88 -9.74
N GLU A 31 -4.43 18.58 -10.00
CA GLU A 31 -4.31 19.50 -11.13
C GLU A 31 -4.22 18.78 -12.49
N GLU A 32 -3.78 17.53 -12.49
CA GLU A 32 -3.67 16.74 -13.71
C GLU A 32 -5.00 16.13 -14.11
N TYR A 33 -5.50 16.58 -15.26
CA TYR A 33 -6.74 16.07 -15.83
C TYR A 33 -6.50 14.72 -16.52
N THR A 34 -7.24 13.70 -16.14
CA THR A 34 -7.27 12.43 -16.87
C THR A 34 -8.62 12.25 -17.54
N ASN A 35 -8.64 11.69 -18.77
CA ASN A 35 -9.88 11.29 -19.44
C ASN A 35 -10.38 9.91 -18.98
N TYR A 36 -9.85 9.39 -17.88
CA TYR A 36 -10.24 8.08 -17.36
C TYR A 36 -11.62 8.14 -16.69
N ASP A 37 -12.44 7.16 -16.96
CA ASP A 37 -13.73 7.02 -16.30
C ASP A 37 -13.58 6.36 -14.92
N TYR A 38 -13.41 7.18 -13.89
CA TYR A 38 -13.30 6.70 -12.52
C TYR A 38 -14.58 6.03 -12.00
N GLN A 39 -15.74 6.33 -12.58
CA GLN A 39 -16.98 5.68 -12.18
C GLN A 39 -16.94 4.18 -12.46
N GLU A 40 -16.40 3.76 -13.60
CA GLU A 40 -16.21 2.35 -13.90
C GLU A 40 -15.31 1.65 -12.86
N LEU A 41 -14.21 2.29 -12.44
CA LEU A 41 -13.32 1.79 -11.40
C LEU A 41 -14.05 1.67 -10.05
N PHE A 42 -14.84 2.67 -9.68
CA PHE A 42 -15.59 2.66 -8.42
C PHE A 42 -16.68 1.59 -8.42
N ASP A 43 -17.41 1.44 -9.50
CA ASP A 43 -18.45 0.41 -9.64
C ASP A 43 -17.81 -0.99 -9.56
N TYR A 44 -16.65 -1.17 -10.17
CA TYR A 44 -15.96 -2.46 -10.16
C TYR A 44 -15.44 -2.85 -8.76
N HIS A 45 -14.80 -1.92 -8.04
CA HIS A 45 -14.13 -2.22 -6.77
C HIS A 45 -14.96 -1.87 -5.54
N PHE A 46 -15.72 -0.79 -5.59
CA PHE A 46 -16.28 -0.14 -4.40
C PHE A 46 -17.81 -0.09 -4.38
N ASP A 47 -18.47 -0.84 -5.25
CA ASP A 47 -19.93 -0.91 -5.25
C ASP A 47 -20.46 -1.26 -3.86
N GLY A 48 -21.41 -0.48 -3.37
CA GLY A 48 -22.01 -0.64 -2.04
C GLY A 48 -21.17 -0.15 -0.86
N LEU A 49 -19.94 0.35 -1.09
CA LEU A 49 -19.15 0.98 -0.02
C LEU A 49 -19.61 2.42 0.24
N ASP A 50 -19.49 2.85 1.50
CA ASP A 50 -19.65 4.25 1.86
C ASP A 50 -18.58 5.10 1.17
N THR A 51 -19.01 6.10 0.40
CA THR A 51 -18.13 6.98 -0.36
C THR A 51 -17.17 7.79 0.53
N SER A 52 -17.51 7.99 1.81
CA SER A 52 -16.62 8.63 2.78
C SER A 52 -15.33 7.88 3.02
N LEU A 53 -15.24 6.61 2.61
CA LEU A 53 -14.02 5.78 2.73
C LEU A 53 -12.98 6.10 1.66
N TYR A 54 -13.37 6.69 0.51
CA TYR A 54 -12.46 6.92 -0.61
C TYR A 54 -12.66 8.24 -1.37
N LEU A 55 -13.79 8.94 -1.18
CA LEU A 55 -14.14 10.21 -1.84
C LEU A 55 -14.25 11.39 -0.88
N GLY A 56 -13.78 11.27 0.35
CA GLY A 56 -13.76 12.37 1.32
C GLY A 56 -12.88 13.52 0.83
N GLU A 57 -13.30 14.77 1.11
CA GLU A 57 -12.57 15.97 0.71
C GLU A 57 -11.31 16.23 1.54
N LYS A 58 -11.24 15.66 2.75
CA LYS A 58 -10.15 15.88 3.69
C LYS A 58 -9.62 14.58 4.27
N TYR A 59 -8.29 14.49 4.34
CA TYR A 59 -7.62 13.38 5.00
C TYR A 59 -7.89 13.39 6.52
N SER A 60 -8.38 12.27 7.04
CA SER A 60 -8.61 12.07 8.47
C SER A 60 -7.83 10.85 8.99
N PRO A 61 -6.82 11.05 9.87
CA PRO A 61 -6.13 9.94 10.52
C PRO A 61 -7.07 9.02 11.32
N LYS A 62 -8.21 9.52 11.77
CA LYS A 62 -9.22 8.74 12.50
C LYS A 62 -9.87 7.66 11.64
N MET A 63 -9.88 7.85 10.31
CA MET A 63 -10.38 6.87 9.33
C MET A 63 -9.38 5.74 9.09
N ASN A 64 -8.10 5.93 9.43
CA ASN A 64 -7.06 4.94 9.24
C ASN A 64 -7.16 3.77 10.22
N ALA A 65 -6.74 2.59 9.78
CA ALA A 65 -6.71 1.37 10.60
C ALA A 65 -5.93 1.57 11.90
N PHE A 66 -4.78 2.24 11.83
CA PHE A 66 -3.89 2.47 12.98
C PHE A 66 -4.04 3.86 13.63
N LYS A 67 -5.07 4.63 13.24
CA LYS A 67 -5.38 5.96 13.77
C LYS A 67 -4.20 6.93 13.75
N THR A 68 -3.33 6.80 12.76
CA THR A 68 -2.15 7.63 12.56
C THR A 68 -2.06 8.11 11.12
N ARG A 69 -1.43 9.25 10.91
CA ARG A 69 -1.09 9.74 9.57
C ARG A 69 0.08 8.93 9.02
N SER A 70 -0.01 8.53 7.77
CA SER A 70 1.07 7.89 7.04
C SER A 70 1.09 8.36 5.59
N GLY A 71 2.25 8.22 4.96
CA GLY A 71 2.50 8.72 3.61
C GLY A 71 2.88 10.21 3.59
N MET A 72 3.31 10.66 2.42
CA MET A 72 3.67 12.06 2.15
C MET A 72 2.50 12.76 1.45
N PRO A 73 2.39 14.11 1.55
CA PRO A 73 1.40 14.89 0.80
C PRO A 73 1.53 14.69 -0.71
N TYR A 74 0.42 14.87 -1.43
CA TYR A 74 0.40 14.73 -2.89
C TYR A 74 1.42 15.64 -3.58
N GLU A 75 1.56 16.88 -3.13
CA GLU A 75 2.52 17.85 -3.66
C GLU A 75 3.96 17.34 -3.60
N TYR A 76 4.32 16.65 -2.52
CA TYR A 76 5.64 16.03 -2.39
C TYR A 76 5.86 14.95 -3.47
N TRP A 77 4.84 14.16 -3.77
CA TRP A 77 4.94 13.09 -4.78
C TRP A 77 5.11 13.68 -6.18
N VAL A 78 4.41 14.78 -6.47
CA VAL A 78 4.57 15.52 -7.73
C VAL A 78 6.00 16.07 -7.85
N GLU A 79 6.52 16.73 -6.81
CA GLU A 79 7.89 17.26 -6.77
C GLU A 79 8.96 16.19 -6.98
N GLN A 80 8.73 14.98 -6.47
CA GLN A 80 9.65 13.85 -6.66
C GLN A 80 9.54 13.17 -8.04
N GLY A 81 8.60 13.58 -8.87
CA GLY A 81 8.36 12.97 -10.18
C GLY A 81 7.84 11.52 -10.10
N TRP A 82 7.20 11.15 -9.02
CA TRP A 82 6.71 9.79 -8.80
C TRP A 82 5.34 9.54 -9.42
N MET A 83 4.66 10.59 -9.87
CA MET A 83 3.34 10.50 -10.47
C MET A 83 3.46 10.15 -11.95
N HIS A 84 2.57 9.29 -12.41
CA HIS A 84 2.47 8.90 -13.81
C HIS A 84 1.17 9.44 -14.40
N GLN A 85 1.18 9.97 -15.62
CA GLN A 85 0.00 10.58 -16.26
C GLN A 85 -1.21 9.65 -16.29
N ARG A 86 -0.98 8.35 -16.48
CA ARG A 86 -2.04 7.34 -16.49
C ARG A 86 -2.66 7.12 -15.10
N ASP A 87 -1.87 7.30 -14.04
CA ASP A 87 -2.24 7.00 -12.66
C ASP A 87 -1.89 8.20 -11.75
N PRO A 88 -2.53 9.36 -11.92
CA PRO A 88 -2.16 10.59 -11.23
C PRO A 88 -2.35 10.54 -9.71
N TYR A 89 -3.20 9.63 -9.20
CA TYR A 89 -3.34 9.39 -7.77
C TYR A 89 -2.26 8.42 -7.22
N GLY A 90 -1.48 7.75 -8.06
CA GLY A 90 -0.35 6.93 -7.64
C GLY A 90 -0.57 5.43 -7.71
N TRP A 91 0.24 4.68 -6.93
CA TRP A 91 0.32 3.23 -7.04
C TRP A 91 -1.02 2.51 -6.79
N PHE A 92 -1.81 2.95 -5.83
CA PHE A 92 -3.09 2.30 -5.53
C PHE A 92 -4.09 2.43 -6.69
N GLU A 93 -4.13 3.57 -7.37
CA GLU A 93 -4.91 3.73 -8.61
C GLU A 93 -4.43 2.74 -9.68
N TRP A 94 -3.11 2.64 -9.87
CA TRP A 94 -2.54 1.65 -10.77
C TRP A 94 -2.97 0.23 -10.39
N TRP A 95 -2.94 -0.12 -9.10
CA TRP A 95 -3.38 -1.43 -8.61
C TRP A 95 -4.86 -1.69 -8.93
N CYS A 96 -5.74 -0.73 -8.72
CA CYS A 96 -7.13 -0.85 -9.09
C CYS A 96 -7.29 -1.18 -10.58
N LYS A 97 -6.62 -0.44 -11.46
CA LYS A 97 -6.66 -0.67 -12.90
C LYS A 97 -6.05 -2.02 -13.30
N TYR A 98 -4.93 -2.38 -12.70
CA TYR A 98 -4.27 -3.66 -12.94
C TYR A 98 -5.14 -4.84 -12.54
N ASP A 99 -5.83 -4.76 -11.41
CA ASP A 99 -6.77 -5.79 -10.94
C ASP A 99 -8.01 -5.91 -11.84
N MET A 100 -8.44 -4.82 -12.48
CA MET A 100 -9.46 -4.83 -13.53
C MET A 100 -8.99 -5.47 -14.85
N GLY A 101 -7.73 -5.83 -14.97
CA GLY A 101 -7.15 -6.43 -16.18
C GLY A 101 -6.48 -5.44 -17.13
N LEU A 102 -6.42 -4.15 -16.79
CA LEU A 102 -5.70 -3.17 -17.59
C LEU A 102 -4.17 -3.39 -17.49
N ARG A 103 -3.48 -3.25 -18.62
CA ARG A 103 -2.04 -3.45 -18.71
C ARG A 103 -1.38 -2.29 -19.44
N GLY A 104 -0.13 -2.01 -19.07
CA GLY A 104 0.62 -0.91 -19.67
C GLY A 104 2.13 -1.03 -19.49
N ASN A 105 2.86 -0.10 -20.10
CA ASN A 105 4.31 -0.06 -20.07
C ASN A 105 4.92 0.30 -18.71
N ASP A 106 4.11 0.76 -17.77
CA ASP A 106 4.53 1.12 -16.40
C ASP A 106 4.38 -0.04 -15.39
N ASP A 107 3.79 -1.16 -15.80
CA ASP A 107 3.45 -2.26 -14.90
C ASP A 107 4.69 -2.85 -14.20
N ASP A 108 5.78 -3.09 -14.93
CA ASP A 108 7.00 -3.64 -14.35
C ASP A 108 7.62 -2.70 -13.29
N ARG A 109 7.57 -1.39 -13.52
CA ARG A 109 8.03 -0.39 -12.54
C ARG A 109 7.17 -0.41 -11.27
N GLN A 110 5.86 -0.45 -11.42
CA GLN A 110 4.93 -0.46 -10.29
C GLN A 110 5.03 -1.75 -9.47
N ILE A 111 5.18 -2.89 -10.14
CA ILE A 111 5.42 -4.18 -9.48
C ILE A 111 6.74 -4.17 -8.72
N SER A 112 7.81 -3.64 -9.33
CA SER A 112 9.12 -3.52 -8.67
C SER A 112 9.06 -2.62 -7.44
N ARG A 113 8.32 -1.53 -7.49
CA ARG A 113 8.09 -0.66 -6.32
C ARG A 113 7.41 -1.42 -5.19
N TRP A 114 6.35 -2.15 -5.49
CA TRP A 114 5.66 -2.98 -4.51
C TRP A 114 6.59 -4.02 -3.89
N GLN A 115 7.36 -4.73 -4.70
CA GLN A 115 8.33 -5.73 -4.20
C GLN A 115 9.34 -5.12 -3.24
N ASN A 116 9.85 -3.92 -3.55
CA ASN A 116 10.83 -3.22 -2.72
C ASN A 116 10.24 -2.69 -1.41
N PHE A 117 8.93 -2.46 -1.33
CA PHE A 117 8.24 -1.98 -0.14
C PHE A 117 7.64 -3.12 0.69
N ALA A 118 6.76 -3.90 0.08
CA ALA A 118 5.86 -4.84 0.74
C ALA A 118 6.08 -6.31 0.34
N GLY A 119 6.90 -6.59 -0.65
CA GLY A 119 7.25 -7.95 -1.05
C GLY A 119 8.01 -8.70 0.04
N VAL A 120 8.26 -9.99 -0.15
CA VAL A 120 8.92 -10.87 0.84
C VAL A 120 10.25 -10.29 1.33
N LYS A 121 11.01 -9.64 0.45
CA LYS A 121 12.26 -8.94 0.77
C LYS A 121 12.09 -7.41 0.86
N GLY A 122 10.85 -6.95 0.92
CA GLY A 122 10.52 -5.52 0.95
C GLY A 122 11.06 -4.84 2.19
N ARG A 123 11.61 -3.64 1.99
CA ARG A 123 12.28 -2.86 3.04
C ARG A 123 11.37 -2.58 4.24
N TRP A 124 10.12 -2.17 3.98
CA TRP A 124 9.19 -1.83 5.05
C TRP A 124 8.61 -3.05 5.75
N ARG A 125 8.39 -4.13 5.02
CA ARG A 125 8.02 -5.42 5.60
C ARG A 125 9.11 -5.96 6.52
N HIS A 126 10.38 -5.90 6.09
CA HIS A 126 11.51 -6.24 6.95
C HIS A 126 11.60 -5.34 8.19
N ASN A 127 11.43 -4.03 8.00
CA ASN A 127 11.50 -3.05 9.10
C ASN A 127 10.47 -3.32 10.20
N ILE A 128 9.22 -3.58 9.83
CA ILE A 128 8.17 -3.82 10.83
C ILE A 128 8.40 -5.12 11.60
N TYR A 129 8.79 -6.21 10.92
CA TYR A 129 9.05 -7.48 11.60
C TYR A 129 10.26 -7.41 12.52
N LYS A 130 11.30 -6.68 12.13
CA LYS A 130 12.44 -6.40 13.00
C LYS A 130 12.00 -5.64 14.26
N LYS A 131 11.18 -4.60 14.14
CA LYS A 131 10.62 -3.84 15.28
C LYS A 131 9.79 -4.72 16.21
N ILE A 132 8.90 -5.54 15.66
CA ILE A 132 8.09 -6.49 16.44
C ILE A 132 8.99 -7.44 17.22
N TYR A 133 10.02 -7.99 16.58
CA TYR A 133 10.99 -8.86 17.20
C TYR A 133 11.76 -8.18 18.35
N GLU A 134 12.30 -6.99 18.11
CA GLU A 134 13.07 -6.21 19.09
C GLU A 134 12.22 -5.71 20.27
N SER A 135 10.91 -5.57 20.09
CA SER A 135 9.97 -5.17 21.13
C SER A 135 9.37 -6.34 21.92
N ASN A 136 9.96 -7.52 21.81
CA ASN A 136 9.45 -8.74 22.45
C ASN A 136 8.04 -9.12 21.95
N GLU A 137 7.87 -9.13 20.63
CA GLU A 137 6.63 -9.48 19.93
C GLU A 137 5.43 -8.56 20.25
N ASP A 138 5.70 -7.27 20.46
CA ASP A 138 4.65 -6.24 20.55
C ASP A 138 4.13 -5.88 19.16
N TRP A 139 2.99 -6.42 18.77
CA TRP A 139 2.32 -6.19 17.49
C TRP A 139 1.68 -4.78 17.38
N THR A 140 1.66 -4.02 18.45
CA THR A 140 1.12 -2.64 18.43
C THR A 140 2.16 -1.60 18.04
N ILE A 141 3.42 -2.01 17.92
CA ILE A 141 4.54 -1.12 17.58
C ILE A 141 4.55 -0.74 16.10
N GLY A 142 5.15 0.37 15.80
CA GLY A 142 5.39 0.79 14.40
C GLY A 142 4.12 1.10 13.62
N LYS A 143 3.10 1.68 14.24
CA LYS A 143 1.79 2.00 13.63
C LYS A 143 1.90 2.73 12.31
N ARG A 144 2.84 3.67 12.16
CA ARG A 144 3.04 4.41 10.89
C ARG A 144 3.54 3.49 9.78
N VAL A 145 4.44 2.56 10.08
CA VAL A 145 4.95 1.58 9.11
C VAL A 145 3.84 0.60 8.72
N GLN A 146 3.09 0.10 9.70
CA GLN A 146 1.94 -0.77 9.42
C GLN A 146 0.88 -0.08 8.58
N GLN A 147 0.58 1.19 8.86
CA GLN A 147 -0.33 2.00 8.04
C GLN A 147 0.21 2.19 6.62
N SER A 148 1.51 2.46 6.45
CA SER A 148 2.13 2.58 5.13
C SER A 148 2.05 1.27 4.33
N LEU A 149 2.23 0.13 4.97
CA LEU A 149 2.12 -1.16 4.31
C LEU A 149 0.71 -1.45 3.80
N LEU A 150 -0.34 -0.98 4.50
CA LEU A 150 -1.72 -1.07 4.01
C LEU A 150 -1.92 -0.34 2.68
N HIS A 151 -1.22 0.78 2.44
CA HIS A 151 -1.25 1.48 1.15
C HIS A 151 -0.83 0.57 -0.03
N TRP A 152 0.01 -0.43 0.26
CA TRP A 152 0.55 -1.39 -0.71
C TRP A 152 -0.16 -2.75 -0.65
N GLY A 153 -1.30 -2.82 0.00
CA GLY A 153 -2.09 -4.04 0.11
C GLY A 153 -1.45 -5.12 0.97
N TYR A 154 -0.70 -4.72 1.99
CA TYR A 154 -0.05 -5.64 2.91
C TYR A 154 -0.43 -5.35 4.37
N ALA A 155 -0.85 -6.40 5.08
CA ALA A 155 -1.07 -6.38 6.53
C ALA A 155 -0.12 -7.35 7.23
N THR A 156 0.51 -6.91 8.31
CA THR A 156 1.39 -7.77 9.11
C THR A 156 0.62 -8.95 9.71
N ASN A 157 1.23 -10.13 9.70
CA ASN A 157 0.62 -11.36 10.19
C ASN A 157 1.67 -12.32 10.76
N GLU A 158 1.21 -13.28 11.56
CA GLU A 158 2.07 -14.24 12.27
C GLU A 158 2.78 -15.20 11.32
N GLU A 159 2.14 -15.63 10.25
CA GLU A 159 2.72 -16.56 9.27
C GLU A 159 3.94 -15.95 8.58
N ASP A 160 3.79 -14.76 8.04
CA ASP A 160 4.87 -14.04 7.40
C ASP A 160 5.98 -13.63 8.39
N TYR A 161 5.61 -13.32 9.63
CA TYR A 161 6.57 -13.06 10.69
C TYR A 161 7.43 -14.29 11.01
N ALA A 162 6.82 -15.46 11.11
CA ALA A 162 7.54 -16.71 11.32
C ALA A 162 8.52 -17.00 10.16
N LEU A 163 8.06 -16.79 8.93
CA LEU A 163 8.90 -16.91 7.74
C LEU A 163 10.07 -15.93 7.78
N TRP A 164 9.82 -14.67 8.13
CA TRP A 164 10.86 -13.66 8.26
C TRP A 164 11.91 -14.04 9.32
N LYS A 165 11.50 -14.53 10.49
CA LYS A 165 12.41 -15.02 11.54
C LYS A 165 13.30 -16.16 11.01
N MET A 166 12.73 -17.11 10.30
CA MET A 166 13.47 -18.25 9.73
C MET A 166 14.50 -17.78 8.69
N MET A 167 14.14 -16.88 7.79
CA MET A 167 15.03 -16.32 6.77
C MET A 167 16.17 -15.52 7.39
N SER A 168 15.87 -14.69 8.39
CA SER A 168 16.87 -13.87 9.09
C SER A 168 17.92 -14.70 9.82
N ARG A 169 17.53 -15.82 10.43
CA ARG A 169 18.47 -16.78 11.07
C ARG A 169 19.43 -17.42 10.06
N ARG A 170 18.96 -17.78 8.88
CA ARG A 170 19.78 -18.39 7.82
C ARG A 170 20.84 -17.44 7.24
N GLN A 171 20.57 -16.14 7.25
CA GLN A 171 21.50 -15.12 6.76
C GLN A 171 22.58 -14.70 7.77
N GLY A 172 22.59 -15.31 8.97
CA GLY A 172 23.70 -15.21 9.94
C GLY A 172 23.90 -13.84 10.58
N GLY A 173 22.88 -12.99 10.69
CA GLY A 173 23.22 -11.64 11.05
C GLY A 173 22.26 -10.71 11.76
N VAL A 174 21.02 -11.05 11.99
CA VAL A 174 20.09 -10.08 12.61
C VAL A 174 19.44 -10.59 13.90
N ILE A 175 19.49 -11.91 14.12
CA ILE A 175 18.90 -12.53 15.31
C ILE A 175 19.98 -13.40 15.95
N SER A 176 20.82 -12.80 16.79
CA SER A 176 21.57 -13.56 17.79
C SER A 176 20.59 -13.96 18.90
N SER A 177 20.62 -15.22 19.19
CA SER A 177 19.87 -15.86 20.28
C SER A 177 20.00 -15.15 21.62
#